data_92916dac74fea39fc74768c7cd34e434
#
_entry.id   92916dac74fea39fc74768c7cd34e434
#
_cell.length_a   1.000
_cell.length_b   1.000
_cell.length_c   1.000
_cell.angle_alpha   90.00
_cell.angle_beta   90.00
_cell.angle_gamma   90.00
#
_symmetry.space_group_name_H-M   'P 1'
#
loop_
_entity.id
_entity.type
_entity.pdbx_description
1 polymer ?
#
loop_
_entity_poly.entity_id
_entity_poly.type
_entity_poly.pdbx_seq_one_letter_code
_entity_poly.pdbx_strand_id
1 'polypeptide(L)'
;YCISAGTMFYHYSGILLISTETDNEYVEPLIREIYHEIDKLHTGTVSEAELSMVRNYMLGEMCRNYESPFSLADAWMFIHTSGLDDAYFTRSLQAVKEVTPEEIRELANRYLCKETLKEVIAGKKLS
;
A
#
# COMPACT_ATOMS: atom_id res chain seq x y z
N TYR A 1 16.77 -8.28 -3.07
CA TYR A 1 16.04 -7.69 -1.92
C TYR A 1 14.88 -6.87 -2.45
N CYS A 2 13.70 -7.07 -1.90
CA CYS A 2 12.48 -6.40 -2.33
C CYS A 2 11.73 -5.87 -1.10
N ILE A 3 11.17 -4.67 -1.20
CA ILE A 3 10.24 -4.13 -0.23
C ILE A 3 8.90 -3.94 -0.92
N SER A 4 7.82 -4.33 -0.26
CA SER A 4 6.47 -4.14 -0.75
C SER A 4 5.56 -3.59 0.35
N ALA A 5 4.59 -2.80 -0.03
CA ALA A 5 3.53 -2.34 0.86
C ALA A 5 2.18 -2.59 0.19
N GLY A 6 1.21 -3.04 0.96
CA GLY A 6 -0.10 -3.35 0.44
C GLY A 6 -1.14 -3.47 1.54
N THR A 7 -2.40 -3.52 1.14
CA THR A 7 -3.53 -3.72 2.03
C THR A 7 -4.12 -5.10 1.83
N MET A 8 -4.46 -5.77 2.92
CA MET A 8 -5.22 -7.02 2.93
C MET A 8 -6.54 -6.77 3.63
N PHE A 9 -7.64 -7.12 2.96
CA PHE A 9 -8.98 -6.95 3.51
C PHE A 9 -9.58 -8.30 3.88
N TYR A 10 -10.14 -8.35 5.08
CA TYR A 10 -10.92 -9.46 5.61
C TYR A 10 -12.36 -8.99 5.82
N HIS A 11 -13.29 -9.92 6.04
CA HIS A 11 -14.72 -9.61 6.16
C HIS A 11 -15.04 -8.53 7.22
N TYR A 12 -14.29 -8.48 8.32
CA TYR A 12 -14.50 -7.51 9.42
C TYR A 12 -13.28 -6.67 9.78
N SER A 13 -12.19 -6.76 9.00
CA SER A 13 -10.96 -6.05 9.32
C SER A 13 -10.10 -5.82 8.07
N GLY A 14 -9.15 -4.91 8.19
CA GLY A 14 -8.13 -4.69 7.18
C GLY A 14 -6.76 -4.53 7.83
N ILE A 15 -5.72 -4.92 7.11
CA ILE A 15 -4.34 -4.79 7.54
C ILE A 15 -3.57 -4.04 6.45
N LEU A 16 -2.79 -3.05 6.84
CA LEU A 16 -1.70 -2.55 6.00
C LEU A 16 -0.44 -3.35 6.37
N LEU A 17 0.17 -3.95 5.37
CA LEU A 17 1.38 -4.76 5.52
C LEU A 17 2.53 -4.14 4.74
N ILE A 18 3.65 -3.93 5.42
CA ILE A 18 4.95 -3.66 4.79
C ILE A 18 5.78 -4.93 4.96
N SER A 19 6.24 -5.51 3.86
CA SER A 19 7.01 -6.75 3.86
C SER A 19 8.31 -6.56 3.10
N THR A 20 9.39 -7.06 3.67
CA THR A 20 10.72 -6.97 3.08
C THR A 20 11.60 -8.12 3.54
N GLU A 21 12.67 -8.38 2.81
CA GLU A 21 13.69 -9.36 3.13
C GLU A 21 15.07 -8.69 3.14
N THR A 22 15.90 -9.05 4.11
CA THR A 22 17.27 -8.54 4.22
C THR A 22 18.16 -9.52 4.98
N ASP A 23 19.47 -9.33 4.89
CA ASP A 23 20.42 -10.04 5.74
C ASP A 23 20.28 -9.61 7.21
N ASN A 24 20.55 -10.52 8.12
CA ASN A 24 20.33 -10.32 9.56
C ASN A 24 20.99 -9.04 10.11
N GLU A 25 22.16 -8.67 9.61
CA GLU A 25 22.89 -7.48 10.06
C GLU A 25 22.23 -6.16 9.67
N TYR A 26 21.36 -6.17 8.66
CA TYR A 26 20.64 -4.98 8.17
C TYR A 26 19.21 -4.86 8.67
N VAL A 27 18.72 -5.77 9.48
CA VAL A 27 17.33 -5.75 9.98
C VAL A 27 17.03 -4.45 10.73
N GLU A 28 17.85 -4.11 11.73
CA GLU A 28 17.66 -2.90 12.52
C GLU A 28 17.80 -1.58 11.71
N PRO A 29 18.83 -1.44 10.84
CA PRO A 29 18.90 -0.31 9.92
C PRO A 29 17.69 -0.19 9.01
N LEU A 30 17.19 -1.30 8.47
CA LEU A 30 16.04 -1.33 7.58
C LEU A 30 14.76 -0.89 8.28
N ILE A 31 14.50 -1.39 9.49
CA ILE A 31 13.35 -0.97 10.30
C ILE A 31 13.40 0.54 10.55
N ARG A 32 14.56 1.07 10.94
CA ARG A 32 14.71 2.53 11.13
C ARG A 32 14.42 3.33 9.87
N GLU A 33 14.86 2.83 8.71
CA GLU A 33 14.60 3.48 7.43
C GLU A 33 13.11 3.47 7.08
N ILE A 34 12.41 2.36 7.31
CA ILE A 34 10.95 2.29 7.11
C ILE A 34 10.24 3.35 7.97
N TYR A 35 10.59 3.47 9.25
CA TYR A 35 9.99 4.48 10.11
C TYR A 35 10.36 5.90 9.69
N HIS A 36 11.58 6.11 9.17
CA HIS A 36 11.99 7.40 8.64
C HIS A 36 11.18 7.81 7.39
N GLU A 37 10.93 6.87 6.48
CA GLU A 37 10.06 7.12 5.32
C GLU A 37 8.60 7.41 5.72
N ILE A 38 8.08 6.72 6.73
CA ILE A 38 6.77 7.04 7.31
C ILE A 38 6.74 8.47 7.86
N ASP A 39 7.78 8.89 8.59
CA ASP A 39 7.88 10.27 9.11
C ASP A 39 7.92 11.32 8.01
N LYS A 40 8.59 11.04 6.90
CA LYS A 40 8.57 11.92 5.73
C LYS A 40 7.15 12.11 5.18
N LEU A 41 6.36 11.04 5.11
CA LEU A 41 4.96 11.11 4.68
C LEU A 41 4.07 11.88 5.67
N HIS A 42 4.37 11.85 6.97
CA HIS A 42 3.62 12.60 7.98
C HIS A 42 3.89 14.10 7.94
N THR A 43 5.14 14.48 7.73
CA THR A 43 5.62 15.87 7.89
C THR A 43 5.78 16.62 6.58
N GLY A 44 6.05 15.89 5.50
CA GLY A 44 6.27 16.43 4.17
C GLY A 44 5.07 16.26 3.24
N THR A 45 5.25 16.78 2.03
CA THR A 45 4.37 16.49 0.91
C THR A 45 5.18 15.77 -0.18
N VAL A 46 4.60 14.75 -0.77
CA VAL A 46 5.16 14.07 -1.95
C VAL A 46 5.22 15.09 -3.09
N SER A 47 6.31 15.11 -3.84
CA SER A 47 6.41 16.01 -5.00
C SER A 47 5.41 15.61 -6.09
N GLU A 48 4.87 16.59 -6.82
CA GLU A 48 3.94 16.30 -7.92
C GLU A 48 4.57 15.41 -9.01
N ALA A 49 5.88 15.55 -9.24
CA ALA A 49 6.60 14.69 -10.19
C ALA A 49 6.62 13.22 -9.74
N GLU A 50 6.90 12.97 -8.47
CA GLU A 50 6.89 11.64 -7.87
C GLU A 50 5.48 11.05 -7.86
N LEU A 51 4.49 11.83 -7.41
CA LEU A 51 3.10 11.42 -7.40
C LEU A 51 2.60 11.05 -8.80
N SER A 52 2.95 11.86 -9.81
CA SER A 52 2.57 11.58 -11.20
C SER A 52 3.19 10.27 -11.71
N MET A 53 4.44 9.99 -11.37
CA MET A 53 5.11 8.74 -11.74
C MET A 53 4.40 7.53 -11.10
N VAL A 54 4.13 7.58 -9.79
CA VAL A 54 3.44 6.50 -9.06
C VAL A 54 2.01 6.34 -9.56
N ARG A 55 1.30 7.42 -9.81
CA ARG A 55 -0.06 7.43 -10.38
C ARG A 55 -0.10 6.69 -11.73
N ASN A 56 0.81 7.00 -12.63
CA ASN A 56 0.89 6.35 -13.94
C ASN A 56 1.20 4.85 -13.81
N TYR A 57 2.09 4.49 -12.89
CA TYR A 57 2.39 3.09 -12.59
C TYR A 57 1.14 2.34 -12.08
N MET A 58 0.45 2.90 -11.09
CA MET A 58 -0.77 2.29 -10.51
C MET A 58 -1.89 2.16 -11.55
N LEU A 59 -2.11 3.17 -12.38
CA LEU A 59 -3.11 3.10 -13.46
C LEU A 59 -2.78 2.00 -14.46
N GLY A 60 -1.50 1.84 -14.81
CA GLY A 60 -1.04 0.74 -15.66
C GLY A 60 -1.27 -0.64 -15.03
N GLU A 61 -0.99 -0.79 -13.74
CA GLU A 61 -1.28 -2.03 -12.98
C GLU A 61 -2.79 -2.31 -12.94
N MET A 62 -3.60 -1.30 -12.64
CA MET A 62 -5.07 -1.46 -12.63
C MET A 62 -5.60 -1.92 -13.99
N CYS A 63 -5.08 -1.38 -15.09
CA CYS A 63 -5.49 -1.83 -16.44
C CYS A 63 -5.11 -3.30 -16.67
N ARG A 64 -3.90 -3.72 -16.31
CA ARG A 64 -3.45 -5.12 -16.46
C ARG A 64 -4.33 -6.10 -15.68
N ASN A 65 -4.83 -5.70 -14.52
CA ASN A 65 -5.71 -6.54 -13.71
C ASN A 65 -7.07 -6.85 -14.35
N TYR A 66 -7.39 -6.24 -15.49
CA TYR A 66 -8.66 -6.44 -16.22
C TYR A 66 -8.48 -6.92 -17.65
N GLU A 67 -7.28 -7.34 -18.05
CA GLU A 67 -6.96 -7.72 -19.44
C GLU A 67 -7.53 -9.09 -19.83
N SER A 68 -7.86 -9.96 -18.88
CA SER A 68 -8.34 -11.30 -19.19
C SER A 68 -9.74 -11.57 -18.63
N PRO A 69 -10.50 -12.48 -19.25
CA PRO A 69 -11.79 -12.92 -18.69
C PRO A 69 -11.68 -13.50 -17.27
N PHE A 70 -10.55 -14.14 -16.96
CA PHE A 70 -10.31 -14.73 -15.63
C PHE A 70 -10.08 -13.64 -14.59
N SER A 71 -9.24 -12.65 -14.88
CA SER A 71 -9.02 -11.51 -13.97
C SER A 71 -10.28 -10.67 -13.79
N LEU A 72 -11.11 -10.53 -14.81
CA LEU A 72 -12.43 -9.91 -14.67
C LEU A 72 -13.35 -10.71 -13.74
N ALA A 73 -13.37 -12.04 -13.87
CA ALA A 73 -14.16 -12.90 -12.99
C ALA A 73 -13.69 -12.80 -11.53
N ASP A 74 -12.38 -12.79 -11.29
CA ASP A 74 -11.79 -12.62 -9.96
C ASP A 74 -12.16 -11.26 -9.36
N ALA A 75 -12.10 -10.20 -10.16
CA ALA A 75 -12.49 -8.86 -9.75
C ALA A 75 -13.99 -8.77 -9.38
N TRP A 76 -14.87 -9.38 -10.18
CA TRP A 76 -16.29 -9.49 -9.86
C TRP A 76 -16.55 -10.30 -8.58
N MET A 77 -15.87 -11.42 -8.42
CA MET A 77 -15.96 -12.23 -7.21
C MET A 77 -15.53 -11.43 -5.98
N PHE A 78 -14.44 -10.65 -6.07
CA PHE A 78 -13.99 -9.77 -4.99
C PHE A 78 -15.06 -8.74 -4.61
N ILE A 79 -15.67 -8.06 -5.57
CA ILE A 79 -16.76 -7.10 -5.32
C ILE A 79 -17.90 -7.75 -4.54
N HIS A 80 -18.42 -8.87 -5.03
CA HIS A 80 -19.57 -9.53 -4.43
C HIS A 80 -19.27 -10.10 -3.04
N THR A 81 -18.12 -10.73 -2.85
CA THR A 81 -17.74 -11.29 -1.54
C THR A 81 -17.40 -10.23 -0.51
N SER A 82 -16.97 -9.05 -0.94
CA SER A 82 -16.66 -7.91 -0.07
C SER A 82 -17.86 -7.00 0.20
N GLY A 83 -19.03 -7.27 -0.38
CA GLY A 83 -20.21 -6.43 -0.22
C GLY A 83 -20.09 -5.05 -0.86
N LEU A 84 -19.24 -4.92 -1.88
CA LEU A 84 -19.03 -3.69 -2.64
C LEU A 84 -20.01 -3.60 -3.80
N ASP A 85 -20.21 -2.41 -4.33
CA ASP A 85 -21.05 -2.17 -5.51
C ASP A 85 -20.23 -2.12 -6.81
N ASP A 86 -20.92 -2.18 -7.94
CA ASP A 86 -20.32 -2.21 -9.28
C ASP A 86 -19.50 -0.93 -9.60
N ALA A 87 -19.78 0.17 -8.91
CA ALA A 87 -19.06 1.42 -9.09
C ALA A 87 -17.70 1.44 -8.36
N TYR A 88 -17.37 0.40 -7.59
CA TYR A 88 -16.12 0.32 -6.82
C TYR A 88 -14.88 0.54 -7.70
N PHE A 89 -14.80 -0.13 -8.85
CA PHE A 89 -13.65 0.01 -9.76
C PHE A 89 -13.52 1.42 -10.32
N THR A 90 -14.64 2.00 -10.72
CA THR A 90 -14.64 3.38 -11.25
C THR A 90 -14.20 4.37 -10.16
N ARG A 91 -14.69 4.21 -8.93
CA ARG A 91 -14.27 5.05 -7.80
C ARG A 91 -12.80 4.86 -7.45
N SER A 92 -12.30 3.62 -7.46
CA SER A 92 -10.88 3.33 -7.20
C SER A 92 -9.98 3.95 -8.26
N LEU A 93 -10.35 3.85 -9.53
CA LEU A 93 -9.62 4.46 -10.64
C LEU A 93 -9.61 5.99 -10.51
N GLN A 94 -10.74 6.59 -10.17
CA GLN A 94 -10.87 8.03 -9.96
C GLN A 94 -10.02 8.50 -8.77
N ALA A 95 -10.06 7.78 -7.65
CA ALA A 95 -9.23 8.09 -6.49
C ALA A 95 -7.73 8.12 -6.82
N VAL A 96 -7.23 7.14 -7.58
CA VAL A 96 -5.82 7.14 -8.01
C VAL A 96 -5.51 8.32 -8.93
N LYS A 97 -6.44 8.69 -9.82
CA LYS A 97 -6.25 9.82 -10.75
C LYS A 97 -6.21 11.18 -10.05
N GLU A 98 -7.02 11.34 -9.00
CA GLU A 98 -7.31 12.65 -8.41
C GLU A 98 -6.59 12.89 -7.09
N VAL A 99 -6.04 11.85 -6.44
CA VAL A 99 -5.36 12.00 -5.15
C VAL A 99 -4.28 13.07 -5.19
N THR A 100 -4.26 13.91 -4.17
CA THR A 100 -3.32 15.03 -4.02
C THR A 100 -2.22 14.71 -3.00
N PRO A 101 -1.07 15.41 -3.03
CA PRO A 101 -0.03 15.26 -2.00
C PRO A 101 -0.55 15.50 -0.58
N GLU A 102 -1.47 16.45 -0.41
CA GLU A 102 -2.10 16.77 0.88
C GLU A 102 -2.95 15.61 1.39
N GLU A 103 -3.76 15.02 0.53
CA GLU A 103 -4.57 13.84 0.87
C GLU A 103 -3.70 12.64 1.24
N ILE A 104 -2.57 12.42 0.54
CA ILE A 104 -1.62 11.36 0.90
C ILE A 104 -1.08 11.59 2.31
N ARG A 105 -0.69 12.82 2.66
CA ARG A 105 -0.24 13.15 4.02
C ARG A 105 -1.33 12.93 5.06
N GLU A 106 -2.56 13.31 4.77
CA GLU A 106 -3.70 13.07 5.68
C GLU A 106 -3.94 11.57 5.90
N LEU A 107 -3.89 10.77 4.83
CA LEU A 107 -4.03 9.32 4.90
C LEU A 107 -2.86 8.69 5.67
N ALA A 108 -1.62 9.15 5.46
CA ALA A 108 -0.47 8.69 6.20
C ALA A 108 -0.63 8.95 7.70
N ASN A 109 -1.02 10.18 8.09
CA ASN A 109 -1.27 10.52 9.48
C ASN A 109 -2.42 9.72 10.10
N ARG A 110 -3.39 9.30 9.31
CA ARG A 110 -4.52 8.51 9.80
C ARG A 110 -4.20 7.02 9.95
N TYR A 111 -3.44 6.44 9.03
CA TYR A 111 -3.29 4.98 8.93
C TYR A 111 -1.89 4.46 9.24
N LEU A 112 -0.84 5.28 9.14
CA LEU A 112 0.54 4.88 9.40
C LEU A 112 1.00 5.31 10.80
N CYS A 113 0.14 5.16 11.81
CA CYS A 113 0.48 5.52 13.19
C CYS A 113 1.52 4.54 13.74
N LYS A 114 2.70 5.03 14.09
CA LYS A 114 3.82 4.22 14.60
C LYS A 114 3.46 3.40 15.82
N GLU A 115 2.63 3.94 16.70
CA GLU A 115 2.20 3.31 17.95
C GLU A 115 1.33 2.07 17.71
N THR A 116 0.71 1.98 16.54
CA THR A 116 -0.15 0.84 16.17
C THR A 116 0.55 -0.18 15.27
N LEU A 117 1.71 0.16 14.70
CA LEU A 117 2.49 -0.77 13.90
C LEU A 117 3.01 -1.92 14.78
N LYS A 118 2.96 -3.12 14.21
CA LYS A 118 3.49 -4.33 14.83
C LYS A 118 4.61 -4.88 13.95
N GLU A 119 5.76 -5.09 14.57
CA GLU A 119 6.92 -5.65 13.90
C GLU A 119 6.95 -7.17 14.11
N VAL A 120 7.11 -7.89 13.02
CA VAL A 120 7.30 -9.34 13.03
C VAL A 120 8.58 -9.65 12.27
N ILE A 121 9.56 -10.19 12.97
CA ILE A 121 10.87 -10.54 12.40
C ILE A 121 11.02 -12.05 12.46
N ALA A 122 11.21 -12.68 11.30
CA ALA A 122 11.49 -14.10 11.18
C ALA A 122 12.90 -14.30 10.63
N GLY A 123 13.75 -14.98 11.39
CA GLY A 123 15.15 -15.21 10.99
C GLY A 123 16.02 -15.69 12.13
N LYS A 124 17.33 -15.77 11.88
CA LYS A 124 18.29 -16.15 12.93
C LYS A 124 18.52 -14.96 13.86
N LYS A 125 18.22 -15.14 15.14
CA LYS A 125 18.54 -14.12 16.15
C LYS A 125 20.05 -13.92 16.22
N LEU A 126 20.51 -12.70 16.01
CA LEU A 126 21.88 -12.32 16.33
C LEU A 126 22.03 -12.31 17.84
N SER A 127 22.97 -13.09 18.33
CA SER A 127 23.31 -13.21 19.75
C SER A 127 24.11 -12.00 20.21
#